data_158c0fc25dee92faf2b78c7d1d42b0ad
#
_entry.id   158c0fc25dee92faf2b78c7d1d42b0ad
#
_cell.length_a   1.000
_cell.length_b   1.000
_cell.length_c   1.000
_cell.angle_alpha   90.00
_cell.angle_beta   90.00
_cell.angle_gamma   90.00
#
_symmetry.space_group_name_H-M   'P 1'
#
loop_
_entity.id
_entity.type
_entity.pdbx_description
1 polymer ?
#
loop_
_entity_poly.entity_id
_entity_poly.type
_entity_poly.pdbx_seq_one_letter_code
_entity_poly.pdbx_strand_id
1 'polypeptide(L)'
;MKSNFYHLAARTAVRPAIRPILAGIAALSLFGAGLAHADVDASKSSVIATTKQMNVPVDGKFKKFSAQLNFDPAKPTAGSANVSIDTGSYDLGADDYNKQAQGKEWFDSATYPAATFVSSAIAPAGGNQYKITGKLTIKGKSQTVVVPVTVTAQGATQTFDGSLPIKRSQFDVGTGEWKDTSVVADEVVIKFHLVASKK
;
A
#
# COMPACT_ATOMS: atom_id res chain seq x y z
N MET A 1 53.15 78.81 19.77
CA MET A 1 54.61 78.81 20.06
C MET A 1 55.15 77.43 19.79
N LYS A 2 56.07 77.33 18.84
CA LYS A 2 57.10 76.30 18.62
C LYS A 2 56.61 74.83 18.37
N SER A 3 56.61 74.35 17.14
CA SER A 3 57.75 74.04 16.30
C SER A 3 58.31 72.62 16.52
N ASN A 4 58.22 71.87 15.44
CA ASN A 4 59.29 71.00 14.85
C ASN A 4 59.32 69.52 15.31
N PHE A 5 59.71 68.57 14.57
CA PHE A 5 60.30 68.31 13.26
C PHE A 5 60.24 66.77 13.02
N TYR A 6 59.98 66.41 11.81
CA TYR A 6 60.43 65.25 11.04
C TYR A 6 61.18 64.12 11.69
N HIS A 7 60.80 62.85 11.44
CA HIS A 7 61.73 61.97 10.77
C HIS A 7 60.99 60.78 10.05
N LEU A 8 61.30 60.75 8.79
CA LEU A 8 61.01 59.73 7.81
C LEU A 8 61.81 58.44 8.12
N ALA A 9 61.18 57.29 8.21
CA ALA A 9 61.85 56.01 8.11
C ALA A 9 60.94 54.99 7.39
N ALA A 10 61.30 54.75 6.16
CA ALA A 10 60.75 53.68 5.33
C ALA A 10 61.09 52.33 5.96
N ARG A 11 60.05 51.54 6.25
CA ARG A 11 60.22 50.12 6.52
C ARG A 11 59.39 49.31 5.54
N THR A 12 60.17 48.57 4.74
CA THR A 12 59.81 47.54 3.80
C THR A 12 58.80 46.59 4.40
N ALA A 13 57.57 46.58 3.92
CA ALA A 13 56.55 45.57 4.29
C ALA A 13 56.78 44.28 3.53
N VAL A 14 57.24 43.27 4.23
CA VAL A 14 57.22 41.90 3.77
C VAL A 14 55.79 41.39 3.77
N ARG A 15 55.23 41.13 2.57
CA ARG A 15 53.94 40.48 2.41
C ARG A 15 54.04 38.98 2.73
N PRO A 16 53.28 38.44 3.67
CA PRO A 16 53.15 36.99 3.78
C PRO A 16 52.19 36.50 2.67
N ALA A 17 52.67 35.57 1.88
CA ALA A 17 51.89 34.85 0.89
C ALA A 17 50.84 33.99 1.59
N ILE A 18 49.53 34.36 1.48
CA ILE A 18 48.42 33.56 1.92
C ILE A 18 48.19 32.49 0.87
N ARG A 19 48.55 31.23 1.20
CA ARG A 19 48.20 30.05 0.43
C ARG A 19 46.71 29.77 0.64
N PRO A 20 45.88 29.64 -0.42
CA PRO A 20 44.49 29.18 -0.24
C PRO A 20 44.53 27.70 0.11
N ILE A 21 44.07 27.38 1.33
CA ILE A 21 43.70 26.00 1.72
C ILE A 21 42.42 25.68 0.94
N LEU A 22 42.52 24.86 -0.08
CA LEU A 22 41.37 24.22 -0.70
C LEU A 22 40.76 23.25 0.34
N ALA A 23 39.74 23.73 1.06
CA ALA A 23 38.87 22.87 1.83
C ALA A 23 38.02 22.08 0.85
N GLY A 24 38.40 20.82 0.60
CA GLY A 24 37.57 19.89 -0.15
C GLY A 24 36.28 19.62 0.64
N ILE A 25 35.17 20.17 0.16
CA ILE A 25 33.83 19.79 0.60
C ILE A 25 33.56 18.40 -0.01
N ALA A 26 33.80 17.36 0.77
CA ALA A 26 33.31 16.03 0.46
C ALA A 26 31.77 16.09 0.57
N ALA A 27 31.10 16.26 -0.57
CA ALA A 27 29.67 16.08 -0.67
C ALA A 27 29.35 14.61 -0.38
N LEU A 28 28.96 14.35 0.86
CA LEU A 28 28.40 13.07 1.27
C LEU A 28 27.01 12.98 0.62
N SER A 29 26.95 12.44 -0.61
CA SER A 29 25.70 12.06 -1.26
C SER A 29 25.08 10.92 -0.45
N LEU A 30 24.17 11.25 0.47
CA LEU A 30 23.24 10.29 1.02
C LEU A 30 22.38 9.77 -0.15
N PHE A 31 22.80 8.65 -0.72
CA PHE A 31 21.91 7.83 -1.51
C PHE A 31 20.81 7.34 -0.56
N GLY A 32 19.70 8.08 -0.51
CA GLY A 32 18.46 7.58 0.03
C GLY A 32 18.09 6.36 -0.80
N ALA A 33 18.29 5.16 -0.26
CA ALA A 33 17.70 3.95 -0.81
C ALA A 33 16.18 4.14 -0.76
N GLY A 34 15.61 4.68 -1.83
CA GLY A 34 14.17 4.71 -2.02
C GLY A 34 13.69 3.27 -1.94
N LEU A 35 12.79 2.98 -1.01
CA LEU A 35 12.11 1.70 -0.96
C LEU A 35 11.41 1.51 -2.30
N ALA A 36 11.94 0.61 -3.13
CA ALA A 36 11.36 0.28 -4.42
C ALA A 36 10.04 -0.46 -4.16
N HIS A 37 8.93 0.24 -4.28
CA HIS A 37 7.61 -0.36 -4.24
C HIS A 37 7.35 -1.00 -5.60
N ALA A 38 6.99 -2.27 -5.63
CA ALA A 38 6.49 -2.91 -6.82
C ALA A 38 5.01 -2.55 -6.99
N ASP A 39 4.69 -1.93 -8.12
CA ASP A 39 3.31 -1.72 -8.53
C ASP A 39 2.74 -3.01 -9.10
N VAL A 40 1.49 -3.29 -8.78
CA VAL A 40 0.78 -4.46 -9.27
C VAL A 40 0.30 -4.24 -10.70
N ASP A 41 0.54 -5.22 -11.56
CA ASP A 41 -0.02 -5.28 -12.92
C ASP A 41 -1.51 -5.63 -12.84
N ALA A 42 -2.38 -4.62 -12.92
CA ALA A 42 -3.83 -4.80 -12.82
C ALA A 42 -4.41 -5.69 -13.93
N SER A 43 -3.75 -5.75 -15.10
CA SER A 43 -4.22 -6.57 -16.23
C SER A 43 -4.04 -8.08 -16.00
N LYS A 44 -3.09 -8.45 -15.12
CA LYS A 44 -2.78 -9.84 -14.74
C LYS A 44 -3.27 -10.18 -13.35
N SER A 45 -3.93 -9.23 -12.67
CA SER A 45 -4.35 -9.37 -11.29
C SER A 45 -5.87 -9.37 -11.17
N SER A 46 -6.36 -9.93 -10.08
CA SER A 46 -7.80 -9.96 -9.80
C SER A 46 -8.09 -9.88 -8.31
N VAL A 47 -9.21 -9.25 -7.97
CA VAL A 47 -9.79 -9.25 -6.64
C VAL A 47 -11.27 -9.58 -6.78
N ILE A 48 -11.70 -10.65 -6.11
CA ILE A 48 -13.07 -11.20 -6.19
C ILE A 48 -13.60 -11.34 -4.77
N ALA A 49 -14.85 -10.94 -4.56
CA ALA A 49 -15.59 -11.24 -3.34
C ALA A 49 -16.67 -12.27 -3.65
N THR A 50 -16.59 -13.42 -3.00
CA THR A 50 -17.59 -14.50 -3.11
C THR A 50 -18.50 -14.47 -1.90
N THR A 51 -19.81 -14.35 -2.07
CA THR A 51 -20.82 -14.55 -1.02
C THR A 51 -21.80 -15.62 -1.46
N LYS A 52 -22.73 -15.99 -0.58
CA LYS A 52 -23.87 -16.85 -0.93
C LYS A 52 -25.16 -16.06 -0.87
N GLN A 53 -25.95 -16.13 -1.92
CA GLN A 53 -27.33 -15.65 -1.94
C GLN A 53 -28.25 -16.86 -2.05
N MET A 54 -29.13 -17.04 -1.06
CA MET A 54 -30.00 -18.22 -0.98
C MET A 54 -29.22 -19.55 -1.13
N ASN A 55 -28.04 -19.63 -0.48
CA ASN A 55 -27.07 -20.73 -0.56
C ASN A 55 -26.35 -20.93 -1.93
N VAL A 56 -26.63 -20.09 -2.91
CA VAL A 56 -25.93 -20.13 -4.22
C VAL A 56 -24.72 -19.20 -4.16
N PRO A 57 -23.51 -19.65 -4.49
CA PRO A 57 -22.34 -18.77 -4.58
C PRO A 57 -22.52 -17.70 -5.65
N VAL A 58 -22.22 -16.44 -5.29
CA VAL A 58 -22.23 -15.29 -6.17
C VAL A 58 -20.86 -14.62 -6.07
N ASP A 59 -20.21 -14.48 -7.21
CA ASP A 59 -18.91 -13.82 -7.32
C ASP A 59 -19.11 -12.39 -7.84
N GLY A 60 -18.54 -11.42 -7.14
CA GLY A 60 -18.41 -10.06 -7.62
C GLY A 60 -16.93 -9.70 -7.78
N LYS A 61 -16.59 -9.08 -8.90
CA LYS A 61 -15.21 -8.71 -9.25
C LYS A 61 -15.00 -7.20 -9.09
N PHE A 62 -13.94 -6.80 -8.42
CA PHE A 62 -13.51 -5.41 -8.43
C PHE A 62 -12.67 -5.13 -9.68
N LYS A 63 -13.15 -4.25 -10.56
CA LYS A 63 -12.49 -3.91 -11.82
C LYS A 63 -11.35 -2.91 -11.65
N LYS A 64 -11.36 -2.12 -10.55
CA LYS A 64 -10.36 -1.09 -10.28
C LYS A 64 -9.79 -1.26 -8.87
N PHE A 65 -8.50 -1.48 -8.80
CA PHE A 65 -7.74 -1.55 -7.57
C PHE A 65 -6.29 -1.17 -7.83
N SER A 66 -5.58 -0.84 -6.78
CA SER A 66 -4.13 -0.63 -6.78
C SER A 66 -3.52 -1.31 -5.57
N ALA A 67 -2.27 -1.76 -5.72
CA ALA A 67 -1.53 -2.31 -4.59
C ALA A 67 -0.06 -1.90 -4.70
N GLN A 68 0.49 -1.46 -3.59
CA GLN A 68 1.91 -1.20 -3.41
C GLN A 68 2.47 -2.30 -2.53
N LEU A 69 3.33 -3.13 -3.10
CA LEU A 69 3.91 -4.27 -2.44
C LEU A 69 5.42 -4.06 -2.32
N ASN A 70 5.94 -4.16 -1.11
CA ASN A 70 7.37 -4.26 -0.84
C ASN A 70 7.61 -5.60 -0.17
N PHE A 71 8.21 -6.54 -0.89
CA PHE A 71 8.38 -7.90 -0.39
C PHE A 71 9.68 -8.54 -0.90
N ASP A 72 10.52 -8.93 0.05
CA ASP A 72 11.72 -9.74 -0.17
C ASP A 72 11.57 -11.05 0.61
N PRO A 73 11.55 -12.22 -0.06
CA PRO A 73 11.48 -13.52 0.62
C PRO A 73 12.62 -13.77 1.60
N ALA A 74 13.79 -13.14 1.41
CA ALA A 74 14.93 -13.25 2.32
C ALA A 74 14.75 -12.40 3.59
N LYS A 75 13.89 -11.38 3.54
CA LYS A 75 13.61 -10.44 4.65
C LYS A 75 12.11 -10.15 4.78
N PRO A 76 11.25 -11.15 4.93
CA PRO A 76 9.80 -10.96 4.85
C PRO A 76 9.24 -10.02 5.92
N THR A 77 9.85 -9.95 7.10
CA THR A 77 9.40 -9.08 8.20
C THR A 77 9.64 -7.59 7.95
N ALA A 78 10.50 -7.23 6.98
CA ALA A 78 10.71 -5.86 6.53
C ALA A 78 9.75 -5.45 5.42
N GLY A 79 8.91 -6.37 4.95
CA GLY A 79 7.95 -6.13 3.88
C GLY A 79 6.74 -5.31 4.29
N SER A 80 6.04 -4.80 3.29
CA SER A 80 4.76 -4.10 3.47
C SER A 80 3.82 -4.32 2.29
N ALA A 81 2.53 -4.25 2.56
CA ALA A 81 1.47 -4.32 1.55
C ALA A 81 0.41 -3.25 1.84
N ASN A 82 0.15 -2.39 0.87
CA ASN A 82 -0.91 -1.41 0.89
C ASN A 82 -1.80 -1.62 -0.33
N VAL A 83 -3.08 -1.91 -0.09
CA VAL A 83 -4.05 -2.18 -1.15
C VAL A 83 -5.19 -1.20 -1.04
N SER A 84 -5.62 -0.65 -2.18
CA SER A 84 -6.80 0.20 -2.31
C SER A 84 -7.69 -0.34 -3.42
N ILE A 85 -8.96 -0.50 -3.13
CA ILE A 85 -9.97 -1.06 -4.03
C ILE A 85 -11.08 -0.04 -4.21
N ASP A 86 -11.37 0.34 -5.44
CA ASP A 86 -12.50 1.20 -5.80
C ASP A 86 -13.82 0.42 -5.59
N THR A 87 -14.60 0.81 -4.58
CA THR A 87 -15.86 0.15 -4.24
C THR A 87 -16.93 0.34 -5.32
N GLY A 88 -16.87 1.44 -6.07
CA GLY A 88 -17.74 1.69 -7.22
C GLY A 88 -17.42 0.82 -8.44
N SER A 89 -16.30 0.11 -8.43
CA SER A 89 -15.91 -0.80 -9.51
C SER A 89 -16.40 -2.24 -9.34
N TYR A 90 -17.18 -2.51 -8.28
CA TYR A 90 -17.71 -3.84 -8.00
C TYR A 90 -18.71 -4.28 -9.07
N ASP A 91 -18.44 -5.40 -9.70
CA ASP A 91 -19.19 -5.92 -10.85
C ASP A 91 -19.74 -7.31 -10.54
N LEU A 92 -21.06 -7.40 -10.52
CA LEU A 92 -21.87 -8.60 -10.32
C LEU A 92 -22.44 -9.16 -11.65
N GLY A 93 -22.01 -8.59 -12.78
CA GLY A 93 -22.44 -9.02 -14.13
C GLY A 93 -23.73 -8.36 -14.64
N ALA A 94 -24.39 -7.50 -13.85
CA ALA A 94 -25.57 -6.76 -14.29
C ALA A 94 -25.60 -5.36 -13.65
N ASP A 95 -25.95 -4.36 -14.42
CA ASP A 95 -25.91 -2.94 -14.03
C ASP A 95 -26.76 -2.63 -12.81
N ASP A 96 -27.95 -3.24 -12.71
CA ASP A 96 -28.86 -3.00 -11.58
C ASP A 96 -28.28 -3.54 -10.26
N TYR A 97 -27.65 -4.71 -10.29
CA TYR A 97 -26.95 -5.26 -9.12
C TYR A 97 -25.71 -4.45 -8.78
N ASN A 98 -24.99 -3.96 -9.79
CA ASN A 98 -23.84 -3.09 -9.58
C ASN A 98 -24.23 -1.78 -8.91
N LYS A 99 -25.32 -1.12 -9.36
CA LYS A 99 -25.88 0.10 -8.75
C LYS A 99 -26.34 -0.16 -7.32
N GLN A 100 -26.99 -1.30 -7.07
CA GLN A 100 -27.45 -1.67 -5.73
C GLN A 100 -26.24 -1.85 -4.79
N ALA A 101 -25.19 -2.55 -5.22
CA ALA A 101 -23.97 -2.73 -4.42
C ALA A 101 -23.26 -1.40 -4.11
N GLN A 102 -23.36 -0.39 -4.97
CA GLN A 102 -22.84 0.96 -4.73
C GLN A 102 -23.70 1.78 -3.75
N GLY A 103 -24.92 1.36 -3.48
CA GLY A 103 -25.89 2.06 -2.66
C GLY A 103 -25.53 2.11 -1.17
N LYS A 104 -26.26 2.96 -0.43
CA LYS A 104 -26.02 3.23 1.01
C LYS A 104 -26.10 2.00 1.91
N GLU A 105 -26.95 1.05 1.58
CA GLU A 105 -27.10 -0.19 2.36
C GLU A 105 -25.94 -1.17 2.14
N TRP A 106 -25.19 -1.02 1.05
CA TRP A 106 -24.04 -1.84 0.68
C TRP A 106 -22.73 -1.07 0.88
N PHE A 107 -21.97 -0.81 -0.17
CA PHE A 107 -20.68 -0.13 -0.03
C PHE A 107 -20.78 1.37 0.26
N ASP A 108 -21.92 2.01 -0.08
CA ASP A 108 -22.05 3.48 -0.04
C ASP A 108 -20.87 4.16 -0.74
N SER A 109 -20.65 3.77 -2.00
CA SER A 109 -19.44 4.13 -2.74
C SER A 109 -19.28 5.62 -2.97
N ALA A 110 -20.38 6.40 -2.91
CA ALA A 110 -20.32 7.85 -2.97
C ALA A 110 -19.66 8.47 -1.72
N THR A 111 -19.90 7.89 -0.54
CA THR A 111 -19.32 8.34 0.73
C THR A 111 -17.98 7.65 1.00
N TYR A 112 -17.87 6.37 0.65
CA TYR A 112 -16.71 5.52 0.90
C TYR A 112 -16.18 4.93 -0.42
N PRO A 113 -15.52 5.74 -1.26
CA PRO A 113 -15.11 5.31 -2.60
C PRO A 113 -14.05 4.21 -2.60
N ALA A 114 -13.36 4.01 -1.48
CA ALA A 114 -12.31 3.01 -1.39
C ALA A 114 -12.46 2.10 -0.17
N ALA A 115 -12.24 0.79 -0.38
CA ALA A 115 -11.88 -0.15 0.66
C ALA A 115 -10.35 -0.30 0.67
N THR A 116 -9.73 -0.38 1.87
CA THR A 116 -8.29 -0.39 1.99
C THR A 116 -7.79 -1.49 2.90
N PHE A 117 -6.61 -2.03 2.59
CA PHE A 117 -5.85 -2.88 3.48
C PHE A 117 -4.44 -2.31 3.66
N VAL A 118 -4.01 -2.16 4.92
CA VAL A 118 -2.67 -1.69 5.27
C VAL A 118 -2.03 -2.71 6.19
N SER A 119 -0.96 -3.33 5.74
CA SER A 119 -0.23 -4.31 6.55
C SER A 119 0.46 -3.66 7.75
N SER A 120 0.51 -4.38 8.85
CA SER A 120 1.29 -4.01 10.04
C SER A 120 2.43 -4.99 10.31
N ALA A 121 2.33 -6.23 9.82
CA ALA A 121 3.37 -7.24 9.96
C ALA A 121 3.24 -8.30 8.86
N ILE A 122 4.38 -8.86 8.45
CA ILE A 122 4.46 -10.03 7.57
C ILE A 122 5.31 -11.07 8.28
N ALA A 123 4.78 -12.27 8.46
CA ALA A 123 5.45 -13.39 9.10
C ALA A 123 5.50 -14.61 8.17
N PRO A 124 6.64 -15.32 8.08
CA PRO A 124 6.71 -16.58 7.34
C PRO A 124 5.83 -17.64 8.01
N ALA A 125 5.20 -18.51 7.20
CA ALA A 125 4.34 -19.59 7.65
C ALA A 125 4.80 -20.97 7.14
N GLY A 126 6.00 -21.03 6.55
CA GLY A 126 6.62 -22.24 5.99
C GLY A 126 6.60 -22.26 4.47
N GLY A 127 7.73 -22.65 3.87
CA GLY A 127 7.88 -22.64 2.41
C GLY A 127 7.67 -21.25 1.81
N ASN A 128 6.75 -21.16 0.85
CA ASN A 128 6.37 -19.92 0.19
C ASN A 128 5.09 -19.29 0.77
N GLN A 129 4.67 -19.71 1.96
CA GLN A 129 3.47 -19.22 2.64
C GLN A 129 3.84 -18.16 3.69
N TYR A 130 3.00 -17.14 3.79
CA TYR A 130 3.16 -16.01 4.70
C TYR A 130 1.81 -15.66 5.35
N LYS A 131 1.87 -15.08 6.53
CA LYS A 131 0.72 -14.46 7.21
C LYS A 131 0.94 -12.96 7.23
N ILE A 132 0.04 -12.21 6.60
CA ILE A 132 0.08 -10.75 6.58
C ILE A 132 -0.98 -10.24 7.55
N THR A 133 -0.55 -9.68 8.65
CA THR A 133 -1.44 -8.98 9.60
C THR A 133 -1.61 -7.55 9.15
N GLY A 134 -2.83 -7.03 9.15
CA GLY A 134 -3.09 -5.66 8.75
C GLY A 134 -4.48 -5.17 9.12
N LYS A 135 -4.70 -3.89 8.86
CA LYS A 135 -5.98 -3.23 9.05
C LYS A 135 -6.76 -3.22 7.73
N LEU A 136 -7.89 -3.91 7.69
CA LEU A 136 -8.86 -3.87 6.61
C LEU A 136 -9.93 -2.84 6.96
N THR A 137 -10.17 -1.89 6.07
CA THR A 137 -11.20 -0.87 6.21
C THR A 137 -12.17 -0.96 5.04
N ILE A 138 -13.46 -1.14 5.33
CA ILE A 138 -14.55 -1.16 4.35
C ILE A 138 -15.67 -0.27 4.91
N LYS A 139 -16.24 0.60 4.09
CA LYS A 139 -17.33 1.50 4.47
C LYS A 139 -17.05 2.25 5.79
N GLY A 140 -15.82 2.74 5.96
CA GLY A 140 -15.36 3.46 7.16
C GLY A 140 -15.15 2.61 8.41
N LYS A 141 -15.50 1.33 8.42
CA LYS A 141 -15.26 0.39 9.53
C LYS A 141 -13.93 -0.34 9.35
N SER A 142 -13.16 -0.48 10.41
CA SER A 142 -11.84 -1.12 10.37
C SER A 142 -11.79 -2.35 11.25
N GLN A 143 -11.15 -3.42 10.76
CA GLN A 143 -10.86 -4.65 11.49
C GLN A 143 -9.39 -5.03 11.31
N THR A 144 -8.78 -5.56 12.35
CA THR A 144 -7.48 -6.22 12.21
C THR A 144 -7.70 -7.64 11.71
N VAL A 145 -7.07 -7.97 10.59
CA VAL A 145 -7.20 -9.30 9.97
C VAL A 145 -5.82 -9.92 9.73
N VAL A 146 -5.79 -11.24 9.63
CA VAL A 146 -4.60 -12.01 9.25
C VAL A 146 -4.90 -12.71 7.93
N VAL A 147 -4.18 -12.31 6.90
CA VAL A 147 -4.37 -12.81 5.53
C VAL A 147 -3.32 -13.88 5.25
N PRO A 148 -3.70 -15.14 5.01
CA PRO A 148 -2.77 -16.14 4.48
C PRO A 148 -2.48 -15.85 3.01
N VAL A 149 -1.20 -15.83 2.65
CA VAL A 149 -0.73 -15.52 1.30
C VAL A 149 0.32 -16.52 0.87
N THR A 150 0.19 -17.04 -0.34
CA THR A 150 1.23 -17.79 -1.03
C THR A 150 1.96 -16.86 -2.00
N VAL A 151 3.28 -16.81 -1.94
CA VAL A 151 4.10 -16.00 -2.83
C VAL A 151 4.90 -16.89 -3.76
N THR A 152 4.71 -16.72 -5.06
CA THR A 152 5.48 -17.44 -6.08
C THR A 152 6.33 -16.45 -6.86
N ALA A 153 7.63 -16.73 -7.00
CA ALA A 153 8.57 -15.91 -7.76
C ALA A 153 8.96 -16.61 -9.06
N GLN A 154 8.78 -15.92 -10.20
CA GLN A 154 9.22 -16.38 -11.52
C GLN A 154 10.00 -15.26 -12.22
N GLY A 155 11.32 -15.39 -12.28
CA GLY A 155 12.18 -14.35 -12.84
C GLY A 155 12.03 -13.01 -12.13
N ALA A 156 11.65 -11.98 -12.90
CA ALA A 156 11.41 -10.63 -12.40
C ALA A 156 9.98 -10.42 -11.85
N THR A 157 9.14 -11.45 -11.83
CA THR A 157 7.74 -11.34 -11.39
C THR A 157 7.52 -12.08 -10.08
N GLN A 158 6.68 -11.50 -9.22
CA GLN A 158 6.15 -12.14 -8.02
C GLN A 158 4.63 -12.18 -8.10
N THR A 159 4.06 -13.32 -7.72
CA THR A 159 2.61 -13.51 -7.64
C THR A 159 2.23 -13.73 -6.18
N PHE A 160 1.18 -13.05 -5.74
CA PHE A 160 0.63 -13.13 -4.38
C PHE A 160 -0.79 -13.64 -4.47
N ASP A 161 -1.01 -14.85 -3.99
CA ASP A 161 -2.31 -15.51 -3.96
C ASP A 161 -2.82 -15.63 -2.53
N GLY A 162 -4.07 -15.26 -2.30
CA GLY A 162 -4.65 -15.36 -0.98
C GLY A 162 -6.16 -15.41 -0.96
N SER A 163 -6.69 -15.80 0.20
CA SER A 163 -8.11 -15.89 0.47
C SER A 163 -8.38 -15.46 1.91
N LEU A 164 -9.32 -14.53 2.09
CA LEU A 164 -9.67 -13.97 3.39
C LEU A 164 -11.18 -14.04 3.60
N PRO A 165 -11.67 -14.93 4.49
CA PRO A 165 -13.06 -14.89 4.92
C PRO A 165 -13.27 -13.71 5.89
N ILE A 166 -14.33 -12.95 5.68
CA ILE A 166 -14.78 -11.87 6.55
C ILE A 166 -16.29 -11.98 6.78
N LYS A 167 -16.80 -11.25 7.77
CA LYS A 167 -18.23 -11.05 7.96
C LYS A 167 -18.61 -9.66 7.47
N ARG A 168 -19.50 -9.56 6.47
CA ARG A 168 -19.96 -8.28 5.92
C ARG A 168 -20.61 -7.36 6.95
N SER A 169 -21.29 -7.96 7.92
CA SER A 169 -21.94 -7.24 9.02
C SER A 169 -20.96 -6.46 9.90
N GLN A 170 -19.70 -6.90 10.03
CA GLN A 170 -18.67 -6.19 10.79
C GLN A 170 -18.25 -4.86 10.15
N PHE A 171 -18.63 -4.66 8.89
CA PHE A 171 -18.31 -3.46 8.10
C PHE A 171 -19.58 -2.67 7.72
N ASP A 172 -20.74 -2.99 8.30
CA ASP A 172 -22.04 -2.39 7.94
C ASP A 172 -22.36 -2.51 6.43
N VAL A 173 -21.92 -3.59 5.78
CA VAL A 173 -22.23 -3.90 4.39
C VAL A 173 -23.45 -4.82 4.32
N GLY A 174 -24.49 -4.42 3.58
CA GLY A 174 -25.79 -5.09 3.55
C GLY A 174 -26.59 -4.82 4.81
N THR A 175 -26.95 -3.56 5.01
CA THR A 175 -27.82 -3.07 6.11
C THR A 175 -29.27 -2.97 5.63
N GLY A 176 -30.16 -2.45 6.46
CA GLY A 176 -31.58 -2.31 6.12
C GLY A 176 -32.25 -3.65 5.83
N GLU A 177 -32.87 -3.78 4.68
CA GLU A 177 -33.54 -5.02 4.24
C GLU A 177 -32.56 -6.18 4.00
N TRP A 178 -31.26 -5.88 3.73
CA TRP A 178 -30.21 -6.87 3.49
C TRP A 178 -29.56 -7.42 4.77
N LYS A 179 -30.05 -7.01 5.93
CA LYS A 179 -29.51 -7.46 7.23
C LYS A 179 -29.81 -8.95 7.49
N ASP A 180 -30.83 -9.50 6.86
CA ASP A 180 -31.17 -10.91 6.98
C ASP A 180 -30.10 -11.77 6.27
N THR A 181 -29.32 -12.51 7.07
CA THR A 181 -28.23 -13.35 6.59
C THR A 181 -28.71 -14.68 5.99
N SER A 182 -29.99 -14.99 6.05
CA SER A 182 -30.58 -16.14 5.35
C SER A 182 -30.74 -15.87 3.84
N VAL A 183 -30.93 -14.61 3.45
CA VAL A 183 -31.03 -14.20 2.04
C VAL A 183 -29.64 -13.99 1.44
N VAL A 184 -28.80 -13.15 2.08
CA VAL A 184 -27.40 -12.97 1.68
C VAL A 184 -26.51 -13.32 2.87
N ALA A 185 -25.70 -14.34 2.75
CA ALA A 185 -24.84 -14.82 3.81
C ALA A 185 -23.98 -13.71 4.42
N ASP A 186 -23.72 -13.81 5.73
CA ASP A 186 -22.84 -12.86 6.41
C ASP A 186 -21.38 -13.06 6.00
N GLU A 187 -20.99 -14.29 5.75
CA GLU A 187 -19.62 -14.62 5.29
C GLU A 187 -19.42 -14.21 3.84
N VAL A 188 -18.33 -13.49 3.62
CA VAL A 188 -17.81 -13.13 2.31
C VAL A 188 -16.36 -13.58 2.23
N VAL A 189 -16.00 -14.30 1.19
CA VAL A 189 -14.62 -14.73 0.96
C VAL A 189 -13.98 -13.83 -0.08
N ILE A 190 -13.00 -13.01 0.34
CA ILE A 190 -12.21 -12.17 -0.56
C ILE A 190 -11.05 -13.02 -1.08
N LYS A 191 -11.03 -13.25 -2.39
CA LYS A 191 -9.94 -13.97 -3.10
C LYS A 191 -9.17 -12.98 -3.93
N PHE A 192 -7.85 -13.09 -3.94
CA PHE A 192 -7.02 -12.24 -4.77
C PHE A 192 -5.87 -12.99 -5.40
N HIS A 193 -5.52 -12.55 -6.59
CA HIS A 193 -4.35 -12.94 -7.35
C HIS A 193 -3.67 -11.65 -7.81
N LEU A 194 -2.52 -11.32 -7.24
CA LEU A 194 -1.82 -10.07 -7.53
C LEU A 194 -0.46 -10.39 -8.15
N VAL A 195 -0.19 -9.79 -9.30
CA VAL A 195 1.07 -9.95 -10.03
C VAL A 195 1.85 -8.65 -9.97
N ALA A 196 3.06 -8.69 -9.41
CA ALA A 196 3.94 -7.54 -9.28
C ALA A 196 5.30 -7.81 -9.93
N SER A 197 5.88 -6.80 -10.56
CA SER A 197 7.25 -6.88 -11.07
C SER A 197 8.24 -6.56 -9.95
N LYS A 198 9.28 -7.39 -9.80
CA LYS A 198 10.45 -7.04 -8.97
C LYS A 198 11.12 -5.79 -9.56
N LYS A 199 11.37 -4.81 -8.76
CA LYS A 199 12.25 -3.69 -9.12
C LYS A 199 13.66 -3.97 -8.63
#